data_e7ca6f5b7f8a0a349afe24c58c0bffb6
#
_entry.id   e7ca6f5b7f8a0a349afe24c58c0bffb6
#
_cell.length_a   1.000
_cell.length_b   1.000
_cell.length_c   1.000
_cell.angle_alpha   90.00
_cell.angle_beta   90.00
_cell.angle_gamma   90.00
#
_symmetry.space_group_name_H-M   'P 1'
#
loop_
_entity.id
_entity.type
_entity.pdbx_description
1 polymer ?
#
loop_
_entity_poly.entity_id
_entity_poly.type
_entity_poly.pdbx_seq_one_letter_code
_entity_poly.pdbx_strand_id
1 'polypeptide(L)'
;MSANCRLMTMDDLDAIMEIEHESFSIPWSRKSFTEELERNACARYLVVEDEGKVVGYGGMWFIVDEAHVTNIAIAKAHRGRGLGKLLMETMLQFAADSGMAFMTLEVRRSNEVAQNLYRSHGFVDVGYRKRYYEDNHEDALIMTTLSLPEAHPENDPFLVEE
;
A
#
# COMPACT_ATOMS: atom_id res chain seq x y z
N MET A 1 16.86 3.87 13.97
CA MET A 1 15.57 3.19 13.86
C MET A 1 15.78 1.81 13.30
N SER A 2 15.12 0.83 13.90
CA SER A 2 15.18 -0.56 13.47
C SER A 2 14.07 -0.93 12.48
N ALA A 3 13.30 0.05 11.98
CA ALA A 3 12.22 -0.19 11.06
C ALA A 3 12.72 -0.29 9.61
N ASN A 4 12.21 -1.29 8.88
CA ASN A 4 12.52 -1.48 7.47
C ASN A 4 11.32 -2.09 6.73
N CYS A 5 11.31 -1.95 5.41
CA CYS A 5 10.31 -2.58 4.56
C CYS A 5 10.94 -3.71 3.76
N ARG A 6 10.17 -4.76 3.53
CA ARG A 6 10.55 -5.89 2.67
C ARG A 6 9.32 -6.47 1.98
N LEU A 7 9.54 -7.37 1.03
CA LEU A 7 8.42 -8.07 0.39
C LEU A 7 7.68 -8.94 1.42
N MET A 8 6.36 -8.95 1.32
CA MET A 8 5.49 -9.80 2.12
C MET A 8 5.64 -11.25 1.66
N THR A 9 5.63 -12.18 2.62
CA THR A 9 5.62 -13.62 2.34
C THR A 9 4.42 -14.27 3.03
N MET A 10 4.16 -15.53 2.70
CA MET A 10 3.09 -16.32 3.34
C MET A 10 3.25 -16.40 4.87
N ASP A 11 4.49 -16.37 5.34
CA ASP A 11 4.78 -16.42 6.78
C ASP A 11 4.30 -15.17 7.53
N ASP A 12 4.01 -14.08 6.82
CA ASP A 12 3.55 -12.83 7.42
C ASP A 12 2.03 -12.80 7.63
N LEU A 13 1.28 -13.76 7.11
CA LEU A 13 -0.18 -13.68 7.07
C LEU A 13 -0.84 -13.61 8.45
N ASP A 14 -0.30 -14.28 9.47
CA ASP A 14 -0.88 -14.18 10.83
C ASP A 14 -0.85 -12.74 11.33
N ALA A 15 0.30 -12.06 11.19
CA ALA A 15 0.45 -10.66 11.60
C ALA A 15 -0.43 -9.73 10.74
N ILE A 16 -0.47 -9.98 9.42
CA ILE A 16 -1.29 -9.20 8.48
C ILE A 16 -2.76 -9.30 8.85
N MET A 17 -3.26 -10.49 9.16
CA MET A 17 -4.67 -10.68 9.51
C MET A 17 -5.05 -9.92 10.78
N GLU A 18 -4.17 -9.88 11.78
CA GLU A 18 -4.41 -9.08 12.98
C GLU A 18 -4.52 -7.59 12.66
N ILE A 19 -3.62 -7.07 11.83
CA ILE A 19 -3.61 -5.65 11.44
C ILE A 19 -4.85 -5.34 10.60
N GLU A 20 -5.19 -6.21 9.66
CA GLU A 20 -6.36 -6.05 8.80
C GLU A 20 -7.64 -5.97 9.62
N HIS A 21 -7.84 -6.90 10.57
CA HIS A 21 -9.03 -6.93 11.40
C HIS A 21 -9.16 -5.72 12.33
N GLU A 22 -8.05 -5.21 12.86
CA GLU A 22 -8.12 -4.01 13.71
C GLU A 22 -8.29 -2.71 12.90
N SER A 23 -7.93 -2.72 11.61
CA SER A 23 -7.87 -1.51 10.80
C SER A 23 -9.12 -1.27 9.94
N PHE A 24 -9.83 -2.33 9.55
CA PHE A 24 -10.94 -2.25 8.61
C PHE A 24 -12.20 -2.91 9.14
N SER A 25 -13.35 -2.25 8.91
CA SER A 25 -14.66 -2.77 9.30
C SER A 25 -15.09 -3.98 8.45
N ILE A 26 -14.64 -4.01 7.19
CA ILE A 26 -14.85 -5.16 6.29
C ILE A 26 -13.46 -5.65 5.87
N PRO A 27 -12.82 -6.48 6.72
CA PRO A 27 -11.45 -6.92 6.43
C PRO A 27 -11.42 -7.97 5.31
N TRP A 28 -10.31 -8.00 4.58
CA TRP A 28 -10.03 -9.07 3.63
C TRP A 28 -9.82 -10.39 4.39
N SER A 29 -10.20 -11.50 3.76
CA SER A 29 -9.95 -12.83 4.32
C SER A 29 -8.49 -13.27 4.10
N ARG A 30 -8.05 -14.24 4.91
CA ARG A 30 -6.75 -14.90 4.67
C ARG A 30 -6.67 -15.49 3.26
N LYS A 31 -7.77 -16.06 2.78
CA LYS A 31 -7.84 -16.61 1.42
C LYS A 31 -7.56 -15.54 0.37
N SER A 32 -8.11 -14.33 0.53
CA SER A 32 -7.87 -13.23 -0.40
C SER A 32 -6.39 -12.85 -0.44
N PHE A 33 -5.74 -12.72 0.71
CA PHE A 33 -4.31 -12.43 0.77
C PHE A 33 -3.47 -13.56 0.17
N THR A 34 -3.84 -14.80 0.43
CA THR A 34 -3.15 -15.96 -0.13
C THR A 34 -3.22 -15.96 -1.65
N GLU A 35 -4.38 -15.67 -2.22
CA GLU A 35 -4.55 -15.57 -3.67
C GLU A 35 -3.73 -14.44 -4.27
N GLU A 36 -3.64 -13.29 -3.57
CA GLU A 36 -2.81 -12.17 -4.01
C GLU A 36 -1.33 -12.56 -4.07
N LEU A 37 -0.83 -13.24 -3.05
CA LEU A 37 0.58 -13.62 -2.97
C LEU A 37 0.95 -14.76 -3.90
N GLU A 38 0.05 -15.73 -4.10
CA GLU A 38 0.35 -16.95 -4.85
C GLU A 38 -0.09 -16.92 -6.31
N ARG A 39 -1.16 -16.17 -6.64
CA ARG A 39 -1.81 -16.27 -7.94
C ARG A 39 -1.92 -14.97 -8.73
N ASN A 40 -1.86 -13.84 -8.06
CA ASN A 40 -2.01 -12.56 -8.76
C ASN A 40 -0.66 -12.04 -9.22
N ALA A 41 -0.36 -12.22 -10.51
CA ALA A 41 0.91 -11.78 -11.10
C ALA A 41 1.11 -10.26 -11.05
N CYS A 42 0.03 -9.48 -10.91
CA CYS A 42 0.08 -8.02 -10.82
C CYS A 42 0.30 -7.51 -9.40
N ALA A 43 0.13 -8.37 -8.40
CA ALA A 43 0.18 -7.96 -6.99
C ALA A 43 1.61 -7.74 -6.51
N ARG A 44 1.79 -6.66 -5.75
CA ARG A 44 3.06 -6.28 -5.10
C ARG A 44 2.75 -5.88 -3.67
N TYR A 45 3.19 -6.69 -2.71
CA TYR A 45 2.90 -6.48 -1.29
C TYR A 45 4.18 -6.32 -0.50
N LEU A 46 4.19 -5.31 0.37
CA LEU A 46 5.30 -5.00 1.28
C LEU A 46 4.82 -5.07 2.72
N VAL A 47 5.74 -5.41 3.62
CA VAL A 47 5.52 -5.28 5.06
C VAL A 47 6.51 -4.31 5.65
N VAL A 48 6.09 -3.67 6.75
CA VAL A 48 6.98 -2.87 7.61
C VAL A 48 7.31 -3.74 8.81
N GLU A 49 8.60 -3.93 9.04
CA GLU A 49 9.10 -4.57 10.26
C GLU A 49 9.68 -3.52 11.19
N ASP A 50 9.42 -3.67 12.47
CA ASP A 50 10.06 -2.89 13.53
C ASP A 50 10.57 -3.86 14.57
N GLU A 51 11.89 -3.87 14.78
CA GLU A 51 12.56 -4.82 15.67
C GLU A 51 12.21 -6.29 15.36
N GLY A 52 12.15 -6.61 14.06
CA GLY A 52 11.87 -7.96 13.59
C GLY A 52 10.40 -8.38 13.63
N LYS A 53 9.50 -7.47 14.02
CA LYS A 53 8.07 -7.72 14.09
C LYS A 53 7.34 -6.99 12.98
N VAL A 54 6.43 -7.67 12.26
CA VAL A 54 5.59 -7.04 11.25
C VAL A 54 4.55 -6.14 11.94
N VAL A 55 4.60 -4.84 11.63
CA VAL A 55 3.76 -3.81 12.24
C VAL A 55 2.92 -3.04 11.22
N GLY A 56 3.05 -3.37 9.94
CA GLY A 56 2.27 -2.72 8.89
C GLY A 56 2.46 -3.42 7.56
N TYR A 57 1.63 -3.08 6.60
CA TYR A 57 1.73 -3.60 5.25
C TYR A 57 1.09 -2.67 4.24
N GLY A 58 1.49 -2.80 2.98
CA GLY A 58 0.89 -2.11 1.86
C GLY A 58 0.86 -2.99 0.63
N GLY A 59 -0.24 -2.93 -0.11
CA GLY A 59 -0.41 -3.70 -1.33
C GLY A 59 -0.69 -2.81 -2.52
N MET A 60 -0.22 -3.23 -3.68
CA MET A 60 -0.45 -2.56 -4.95
C MET A 60 -0.68 -3.59 -6.04
N TRP A 61 -1.41 -3.19 -7.06
CA TRP A 61 -1.45 -3.90 -8.33
C TRP A 61 -0.70 -3.07 -9.37
N PHE A 62 0.23 -3.68 -10.07
CA PHE A 62 0.93 -3.06 -11.20
C PHE A 62 0.23 -3.50 -12.48
N ILE A 63 -0.51 -2.58 -13.11
CA ILE A 63 -1.30 -2.86 -14.32
C ILE A 63 -0.85 -1.88 -15.40
N VAL A 64 -0.24 -2.41 -16.46
CA VAL A 64 0.39 -1.63 -17.54
C VAL A 64 1.46 -0.70 -16.93
N ASP A 65 1.21 0.59 -16.82
CA ASP A 65 2.11 1.59 -16.23
C ASP A 65 1.55 2.24 -14.97
N GLU A 66 0.46 1.69 -14.41
CA GLU A 66 -0.25 2.23 -13.25
C GLU A 66 -0.01 1.35 -12.02
N ALA A 67 0.43 1.97 -10.93
CA ALA A 67 0.46 1.31 -9.62
C ALA A 67 -0.80 1.71 -8.86
N HIS A 68 -1.68 0.75 -8.61
CA HIS A 68 -2.94 0.98 -7.87
C HIS A 68 -2.81 0.40 -6.46
N VAL A 69 -2.88 1.25 -5.45
CA VAL A 69 -2.85 0.82 -4.05
C VAL A 69 -4.15 0.11 -3.71
N THR A 70 -4.05 -1.12 -3.23
CA THR A 70 -5.21 -1.92 -2.86
C THR A 70 -5.55 -1.77 -1.38
N ASN A 71 -4.54 -1.78 -0.52
CA ASN A 71 -4.71 -1.58 0.91
C ASN A 71 -3.38 -1.14 1.53
N ILE A 72 -3.50 -0.44 2.66
CA ILE A 72 -2.35 0.03 3.42
C ILE A 72 -2.80 0.19 4.87
N ALA A 73 -2.03 -0.32 5.81
CA ALA A 73 -2.35 -0.21 7.22
C ALA A 73 -1.11 -0.32 8.10
N ILE A 74 -1.11 0.43 9.20
CA ILE A 74 -0.12 0.33 10.28
C ILE A 74 -0.87 -0.13 11.53
N ALA A 75 -0.31 -1.08 12.27
CA ALA A 75 -0.87 -1.56 13.52
C ALA A 75 -1.13 -0.38 14.47
N LYS A 76 -2.29 -0.39 15.14
CA LYS A 76 -2.71 0.74 16.01
C LYS A 76 -1.65 1.12 17.03
N ALA A 77 -1.02 0.12 17.66
CA ALA A 77 0.00 0.36 18.68
C ALA A 77 1.27 1.00 18.15
N HIS A 78 1.44 1.06 16.83
CA HIS A 78 2.66 1.56 16.17
C HIS A 78 2.41 2.81 15.32
N ARG A 79 1.20 3.37 15.36
CA ARG A 79 0.87 4.60 14.63
C ARG A 79 1.50 5.82 15.29
N GLY A 80 1.70 6.88 14.48
CA GLY A 80 2.30 8.12 14.95
C GLY A 80 3.81 8.09 15.11
N ARG A 81 4.49 7.10 14.52
CA ARG A 81 5.94 6.90 14.62
C ARG A 81 6.67 7.02 13.29
N GLY A 82 6.00 7.53 12.26
CA GLY A 82 6.60 7.70 10.94
C GLY A 82 6.63 6.43 10.08
N LEU A 83 5.99 5.35 10.52
CA LEU A 83 6.00 4.08 9.77
C LEU A 83 5.16 4.14 8.50
N GLY A 84 4.05 4.87 8.52
CA GLY A 84 3.24 5.10 7.33
C GLY A 84 4.00 5.88 6.26
N LYS A 85 4.79 6.86 6.69
CA LYS A 85 5.67 7.62 5.79
C LYS A 85 6.73 6.71 5.16
N LEU A 86 7.40 5.90 5.99
CA LEU A 86 8.40 4.92 5.51
C LEU A 86 7.78 3.98 4.47
N LEU A 87 6.61 3.42 4.78
CA LEU A 87 5.92 2.50 3.89
C LEU A 87 5.55 3.17 2.57
N MET A 88 4.97 4.37 2.61
CA MET A 88 4.57 5.10 1.41
C MET A 88 5.78 5.45 0.55
N GLU A 89 6.86 5.93 1.14
CA GLU A 89 8.09 6.23 0.40
C GLU A 89 8.66 4.98 -0.28
N THR A 90 8.62 3.84 0.42
CA THR A 90 9.08 2.56 -0.13
C THR A 90 8.19 2.09 -1.28
N MET A 91 6.87 2.22 -1.13
CA MET A 91 5.92 1.85 -2.18
C MET A 91 6.12 2.70 -3.44
N LEU A 92 6.30 4.01 -3.28
CA LEU A 92 6.53 4.93 -4.39
C LEU A 92 7.84 4.60 -5.12
N GLN A 93 8.90 4.33 -4.37
CA GLN A 93 10.18 3.95 -4.96
C GLN A 93 10.11 2.61 -5.67
N PHE A 94 9.42 1.64 -5.08
CA PHE A 94 9.20 0.32 -5.71
C PHE A 94 8.47 0.47 -7.06
N ALA A 95 7.40 1.26 -7.07
CA ALA A 95 6.65 1.52 -8.30
C ALA A 95 7.54 2.18 -9.37
N ALA A 96 8.34 3.18 -8.97
CA ALA A 96 9.28 3.84 -9.88
C ALA A 96 10.32 2.85 -10.44
N ASP A 97 10.92 2.04 -9.57
CA ASP A 97 11.95 1.07 -9.95
C ASP A 97 11.40 0.00 -10.91
N SER A 98 10.11 -0.28 -10.81
CA SER A 98 9.42 -1.27 -11.64
C SER A 98 8.88 -0.68 -12.96
N GLY A 99 9.15 0.60 -13.23
CA GLY A 99 8.76 1.25 -14.48
C GLY A 99 7.34 1.79 -14.54
N MET A 100 6.67 1.91 -13.39
CA MET A 100 5.34 2.51 -13.36
C MET A 100 5.43 4.01 -13.62
N ALA A 101 4.40 4.57 -14.25
CA ALA A 101 4.36 6.01 -14.57
C ALA A 101 3.76 6.83 -13.44
N PHE A 102 2.82 6.26 -12.68
CA PHE A 102 2.14 6.96 -11.59
C PHE A 102 1.54 5.96 -10.62
N MET A 103 1.14 6.47 -9.44
CA MET A 103 0.42 5.70 -8.42
C MET A 103 -0.93 6.33 -8.15
N THR A 104 -1.96 5.51 -8.00
CA THR A 104 -3.32 5.96 -7.72
C THR A 104 -3.90 5.16 -6.55
N LEU A 105 -4.84 5.76 -5.85
CA LEU A 105 -5.53 5.12 -4.72
C LEU A 105 -6.90 5.73 -4.49
N GLU A 106 -7.74 4.99 -3.77
CA GLU A 106 -8.97 5.49 -3.20
C GLU A 106 -8.79 5.61 -1.68
N VAL A 107 -9.28 6.71 -1.10
CA VAL A 107 -9.24 6.94 0.34
C VAL A 107 -10.60 7.47 0.79
N ARG A 108 -11.04 7.06 1.99
CA ARG A 108 -12.29 7.56 2.55
C ARG A 108 -12.26 9.08 2.64
N ARG A 109 -13.35 9.71 2.23
CA ARG A 109 -13.50 11.16 2.29
C ARG A 109 -13.29 11.71 3.70
N SER A 110 -13.67 10.95 4.73
CA SER A 110 -13.50 11.31 6.12
C SER A 110 -12.09 11.10 6.68
N ASN A 111 -11.22 10.36 5.96
CA ASN A 111 -9.89 10.02 6.46
C ASN A 111 -8.87 11.09 6.12
N GLU A 112 -8.94 12.22 6.82
CA GLU A 112 -8.06 13.38 6.57
C GLU A 112 -6.58 13.07 6.88
N VAL A 113 -6.32 12.24 7.88
CA VAL A 113 -4.94 11.87 8.25
C VAL A 113 -4.25 11.15 7.09
N ALA A 114 -4.91 10.17 6.48
CA ALA A 114 -4.37 9.47 5.32
C ALA A 114 -4.24 10.39 4.12
N GLN A 115 -5.25 11.22 3.85
CA GLN A 115 -5.20 12.17 2.74
C GLN A 115 -4.01 13.11 2.84
N ASN A 116 -3.74 13.63 4.06
CA ASN A 116 -2.60 14.52 4.29
C ASN A 116 -1.26 13.81 4.08
N LEU A 117 -1.17 12.55 4.50
CA LEU A 117 0.01 11.73 4.22
C LEU A 117 0.25 11.62 2.71
N TYR A 118 -0.80 11.30 1.97
CA TYR A 118 -0.69 11.13 0.52
C TYR A 118 -0.33 12.45 -0.17
N ARG A 119 -0.98 13.56 0.21
CA ARG A 119 -0.65 14.88 -0.35
C ARG A 119 0.80 15.29 -0.08
N SER A 120 1.33 14.94 1.09
CA SER A 120 2.71 15.23 1.45
C SER A 120 3.71 14.44 0.57
N HIS A 121 3.24 13.41 -0.12
CA HIS A 121 4.05 12.57 -1.02
C HIS A 121 3.73 12.79 -2.50
N GLY A 122 3.07 13.91 -2.84
CA GLY A 122 2.85 14.29 -4.23
C GLY A 122 1.54 13.81 -4.84
N PHE A 123 0.65 13.23 -4.04
CA PHE A 123 -0.68 12.87 -4.53
C PHE A 123 -1.56 14.11 -4.63
N VAL A 124 -2.37 14.17 -5.67
CA VAL A 124 -3.37 15.23 -5.87
C VAL A 124 -4.75 14.61 -6.01
N ASP A 125 -5.77 15.38 -5.64
CA ASP A 125 -7.16 14.95 -5.74
C ASP A 125 -7.60 15.01 -7.21
N VAL A 126 -8.14 13.90 -7.75
CA VAL A 126 -8.56 13.85 -9.15
C VAL A 126 -10.04 13.53 -9.35
N GLY A 127 -10.75 13.13 -8.30
CA GLY A 127 -12.16 12.84 -8.39
C GLY A 127 -12.69 12.06 -7.21
N TYR A 128 -13.91 11.59 -7.34
CA TYR A 128 -14.58 10.82 -6.30
C TYR A 128 -15.27 9.60 -6.92
N ARG A 129 -15.31 8.49 -6.14
CA ARG A 129 -16.22 7.37 -6.39
C ARG A 129 -17.34 7.46 -5.37
N LYS A 130 -18.55 7.78 -5.81
CA LYS A 130 -19.70 7.93 -4.91
C LYS A 130 -20.11 6.59 -4.33
N ARG A 131 -20.41 6.57 -3.03
CA ARG A 131 -20.89 5.40 -2.30
C ARG A 131 -20.00 4.18 -2.46
N TYR A 132 -18.69 4.39 -2.48
CA TYR A 132 -17.72 3.35 -2.78
C TYR A 132 -17.59 2.30 -1.67
N TYR A 133 -17.64 2.74 -0.40
CA TYR A 133 -17.43 1.86 0.76
C TYR A 133 -18.75 1.21 1.19
N GLU A 134 -18.73 -0.14 1.30
CA GLU A 134 -19.93 -0.93 1.58
C GLU A 134 -20.48 -0.75 2.98
N ASP A 135 -19.62 -0.43 3.96
CA ASP A 135 -20.01 -0.36 5.36
C ASP A 135 -20.94 0.83 5.68
N ASN A 136 -20.67 2.01 5.12
CA ASN A 136 -21.43 3.20 5.42
C ASN A 136 -21.77 4.03 4.18
N HIS A 137 -21.50 3.51 2.98
CA HIS A 137 -21.71 4.18 1.69
C HIS A 137 -20.97 5.52 1.55
N GLU A 138 -19.88 5.67 2.29
CA GLU A 138 -19.04 6.85 2.18
C GLU A 138 -18.39 6.94 0.81
N ASP A 139 -18.21 8.19 0.31
CA ASP A 139 -17.49 8.42 -0.94
C ASP A 139 -16.01 8.13 -0.76
N ALA A 140 -15.37 7.66 -1.82
CA ALA A 140 -13.92 7.59 -1.90
C ALA A 140 -13.40 8.79 -2.66
N LEU A 141 -12.36 9.44 -2.10
CA LEU A 141 -11.57 10.41 -2.84
C LEU A 141 -10.53 9.65 -3.64
N ILE A 142 -10.43 9.93 -4.94
CA ILE A 142 -9.40 9.35 -5.80
C ILE A 142 -8.22 10.30 -5.82
N MET A 143 -7.05 9.79 -5.46
CA MET A 143 -5.81 10.56 -5.44
C MET A 143 -4.77 9.88 -6.31
N THR A 144 -4.00 10.68 -7.06
CA THR A 144 -3.02 10.18 -8.01
C THR A 144 -1.77 11.06 -7.96
N THR A 145 -0.60 10.44 -8.10
CA THR A 145 0.66 11.18 -8.22
C THR A 145 0.81 11.76 -9.63
N LEU A 146 1.44 12.94 -9.74
CA LEU A 146 1.79 13.53 -11.04
C LEU A 146 3.07 12.92 -11.61
N SER A 147 3.94 12.43 -10.72
CA SER A 147 5.19 11.78 -11.08
C SER A 147 5.62 10.85 -9.94
N LEU A 148 6.55 9.97 -10.23
CA LEU A 148 7.17 9.09 -9.24
C LEU A 148 8.62 9.52 -9.00
N PRO A 149 9.28 9.02 -7.93
CA PRO A 149 10.70 9.27 -7.71
C PRO A 149 11.55 8.80 -8.89
N GLU A 150 12.81 9.21 -8.92
CA GLU A 150 13.75 8.70 -9.91
C GLU A 150 13.84 7.17 -9.82
N ALA A 151 13.71 6.51 -10.98
CA ALA A 151 13.71 5.06 -11.04
C ALA A 151 15.12 4.49 -10.92
N HIS A 152 15.23 3.39 -10.18
CA HIS A 152 16.44 2.57 -10.08
C HIS A 152 16.07 1.14 -10.47
N PRO A 153 15.94 0.84 -11.78
CA PRO A 153 15.44 -0.46 -12.25
C PRO A 153 16.24 -1.66 -11.74
N GLU A 154 17.52 -1.47 -11.45
CA GLU A 154 18.39 -2.50 -10.88
C GLU A 154 17.92 -2.98 -9.49
N ASN A 155 17.09 -2.18 -8.80
CA ASN A 155 16.56 -2.51 -7.48
C ASN A 155 15.20 -3.20 -7.54
N ASP A 156 14.63 -3.39 -8.73
CA ASP A 156 13.34 -4.07 -8.88
C ASP A 156 13.52 -5.56 -8.58
N PRO A 157 12.89 -6.10 -7.49
CA PRO A 157 13.03 -7.52 -7.16
C PRO A 157 12.35 -8.46 -8.15
N PHE A 158 11.52 -7.92 -9.06
CA PHE A 158 10.83 -8.68 -10.09
C PHE A 158 11.49 -8.53 -11.48
N LEU A 159 12.64 -7.83 -11.55
CA LEU A 159 13.37 -7.69 -12.82
C LEU A 159 13.85 -9.04 -13.30
N VAL A 160 13.49 -9.38 -14.54
CA VAL A 160 13.96 -10.58 -15.20
C VAL A 160 15.12 -10.20 -16.12
N GLU A 161 16.31 -10.70 -15.82
CA GLU A 161 17.48 -10.52 -16.71
C GLU A 161 17.43 -11.58 -17.80
N GLU A 162 17.53 -11.13 -19.05
CA GLU A 162 17.63 -12.01 -20.20
C GLU A 162 19.08 -12.38 -20.49
#